data_ac1e7680cc193db89223d5bc3d15bf3f
#
_entry.id   ac1e7680cc193db89223d5bc3d15bf3f
#
_cell.length_a   1.000
_cell.length_b   1.000
_cell.length_c   1.000
_cell.angle_alpha   90.00
_cell.angle_beta   90.00
_cell.angle_gamma   90.00
#
_symmetry.space_group_name_H-M   'P 1'
#
loop_
_entity.id
_entity.type
_entity.pdbx_description
1 polymer ?
#
loop_
_entity_poly.entity_id
_entity_poly.type
_entity_poly.pdbx_seq_one_letter_code
_entity_poly.pdbx_strand_id
1 'polypeptide(L)'
;MQPKIMLPENDSCRRLPGIDGKAKMSKSLGNCIYLSEEPDEIKKKVMSMYTDPDHIKITDPGKIEGNTVFTYLDAFCHPEHFERYLPDYANLDELKAHYQRGGLGDVKVKKFLNNVLQETLEPIRNRRKELEKDIPAIYEMLKKGSEEAEKVAAQTLADVKAAMKINYFDDLDLIRSQAERYGK
;
A
#
# COMPACT_ATOMS: atom_id res chain seq x y z
N MET A 1 9.91 -22.56 -10.40
CA MET A 1 10.02 -21.26 -11.13
C MET A 1 10.37 -20.18 -10.10
N GLN A 2 11.39 -19.36 -10.34
CA GLN A 2 11.72 -18.27 -9.42
C GLN A 2 10.74 -17.10 -9.63
N PRO A 3 10.06 -16.60 -8.60
CA PRO A 3 9.14 -15.49 -8.75
C PRO A 3 9.89 -14.21 -9.12
N LYS A 4 9.30 -13.41 -10.01
CA LYS A 4 9.83 -12.07 -10.33
C LYS A 4 9.32 -11.08 -9.29
N ILE A 5 10.23 -10.30 -8.74
CA ILE A 5 9.87 -9.18 -7.86
C ILE A 5 9.20 -8.09 -8.71
N MET A 6 8.06 -7.58 -8.25
CA MET A 6 7.41 -6.39 -8.79
C MET A 6 7.55 -5.26 -7.79
N LEU A 7 8.21 -4.19 -8.19
CA LEU A 7 8.40 -2.99 -7.38
C LEU A 7 7.59 -1.84 -8.00
N PRO A 8 7.13 -0.88 -7.21
CA PRO A 8 6.55 0.34 -7.73
C PRO A 8 7.54 1.06 -8.66
N GLU A 9 7.05 1.65 -9.74
CA GLU A 9 7.86 2.47 -10.65
C GLU A 9 8.39 3.71 -9.95
N ASN A 10 7.56 4.32 -9.09
CA ASN A 10 7.97 5.45 -8.24
C ASN A 10 8.63 4.92 -6.96
N ASP A 11 9.91 5.22 -6.79
CA ASP A 11 10.70 4.81 -5.63
C ASP A 11 10.12 5.31 -4.30
N SER A 12 9.49 6.47 -4.28
CA SER A 12 8.82 7.03 -3.10
C SER A 12 7.66 6.15 -2.60
N CYS A 13 7.07 5.34 -3.49
CA CYS A 13 6.00 4.39 -3.14
C CYS A 13 6.51 3.07 -2.55
N ARG A 14 7.83 2.79 -2.57
CA ARG A 14 8.36 1.51 -2.07
C ARG A 14 8.17 1.34 -0.58
N ARG A 15 8.30 2.43 0.18
CA ARG A 15 8.15 2.40 1.64
C ARG A 15 7.69 3.76 2.15
N LEU A 16 6.41 3.91 2.37
CA LEU A 16 5.87 5.12 2.99
C LEU A 16 6.09 5.10 4.51
N PRO A 17 6.56 6.21 5.10
CA PRO A 17 6.61 6.38 6.55
C PRO A 17 5.20 6.47 7.11
N GLY A 18 5.03 6.16 8.40
CA GLY A 18 3.82 6.48 9.13
C GLY A 18 3.63 8.00 9.26
N ILE A 19 2.43 8.44 9.66
CA ILE A 19 2.12 9.87 9.86
C ILE A 19 3.03 10.52 10.91
N ASP A 20 3.65 9.73 11.77
CA ASP A 20 4.62 10.14 12.80
C ASP A 20 6.04 10.42 12.24
N GLY A 21 6.31 10.09 10.98
CA GLY A 21 7.61 10.30 10.33
C GLY A 21 8.75 9.40 10.84
N LYS A 22 8.50 8.49 11.78
CA LYS A 22 9.55 7.69 12.46
C LYS A 22 9.67 6.27 11.93
N ALA A 23 8.57 5.58 11.83
CA ALA A 23 8.51 4.18 11.41
C ALA A 23 7.67 4.01 10.15
N LYS A 24 7.75 2.83 9.51
CA LYS A 24 6.79 2.48 8.45
C LYS A 24 5.38 2.47 9.00
N MET A 25 4.38 2.68 8.15
CA MET A 25 2.99 2.52 8.52
C MET A 25 2.72 1.17 9.16
N SER A 26 2.05 1.16 10.31
CA SER A 26 1.65 -0.04 11.04
C SER A 26 0.32 0.16 11.74
N LYS A 27 -0.56 -0.84 11.63
CA LYS A 27 -1.84 -0.85 12.35
C LYS A 27 -1.66 -0.80 13.87
N SER A 28 -0.71 -1.55 14.39
CA SER A 28 -0.42 -1.63 15.84
C SER A 28 0.14 -0.33 16.42
N LEU A 29 0.80 0.49 15.59
CA LEU A 29 1.32 1.80 16.00
C LEU A 29 0.29 2.93 15.83
N GLY A 30 -0.84 2.68 15.16
CA GLY A 30 -1.86 3.70 14.91
C GLY A 30 -1.41 4.82 13.97
N ASN A 31 -0.27 4.66 13.28
CA ASN A 31 0.37 5.68 12.45
C ASN A 31 0.08 5.54 10.94
N CYS A 32 -0.95 4.78 10.58
CA CYS A 32 -1.30 4.54 9.18
C CYS A 32 -2.60 5.25 8.76
N ILE A 33 -2.70 5.55 7.46
CA ILE A 33 -3.94 5.95 6.79
C ILE A 33 -4.53 4.71 6.16
N TYR A 34 -5.78 4.37 6.48
CA TYR A 34 -6.48 3.24 5.88
C TYR A 34 -7.19 3.66 4.58
N LEU A 35 -7.19 2.78 3.60
CA LEU A 35 -7.88 3.02 2.32
C LEU A 35 -9.40 3.19 2.47
N SER A 36 -9.95 2.68 3.57
CA SER A 36 -11.40 2.71 3.88
C SER A 36 -11.80 3.82 4.85
N GLU A 37 -10.85 4.66 5.29
CA GLU A 37 -11.17 5.75 6.22
C GLU A 37 -12.05 6.81 5.59
N GLU A 38 -12.93 7.37 6.41
CA GLU A 38 -13.77 8.49 5.98
C GLU A 38 -12.92 9.78 5.80
N PRO A 39 -13.37 10.71 4.95
CA PRO A 39 -12.60 11.91 4.59
C PRO A 39 -12.13 12.73 5.78
N ASP A 40 -12.94 12.87 6.83
CA ASP A 40 -12.59 13.66 8.01
C ASP A 40 -11.49 13.01 8.85
N GLU A 41 -11.43 11.66 8.92
CA GLU A 41 -10.38 10.96 9.62
C GLU A 41 -9.04 11.08 8.88
N ILE A 42 -9.06 10.97 7.55
CA ILE A 42 -7.87 11.20 6.72
C ILE A 42 -7.36 12.62 6.92
N LYS A 43 -8.25 13.62 6.89
CA LYS A 43 -7.92 15.02 7.12
C LYS A 43 -7.27 15.23 8.49
N LYS A 44 -7.81 14.67 9.56
CA LYS A 44 -7.22 14.74 10.91
C LYS A 44 -5.80 14.17 10.92
N LYS A 45 -5.61 13.00 10.31
CA LYS A 45 -4.29 12.34 10.20
C LYS A 45 -3.30 13.17 9.42
N VAL A 46 -3.68 13.70 8.25
CA VAL A 46 -2.83 14.56 7.45
C VAL A 46 -2.43 15.83 8.20
N MET A 47 -3.38 16.46 8.89
CA MET A 47 -3.08 17.65 9.70
C MET A 47 -2.15 17.36 10.88
N SER A 48 -2.14 16.13 11.40
CA SER A 48 -1.22 15.68 12.47
C SER A 48 0.11 15.12 11.97
N MET A 49 0.32 15.00 10.65
CA MET A 49 1.57 14.48 10.10
C MET A 49 2.78 15.26 10.58
N TYR A 50 3.86 14.50 10.85
CA TYR A 50 5.15 15.05 11.17
C TYR A 50 5.70 15.89 10.03
N THR A 51 6.21 17.07 10.37
CA THR A 51 6.90 18.01 9.47
C THR A 51 8.26 18.37 10.06
N ASP A 52 8.87 19.44 9.57
CA ASP A 52 10.13 19.96 10.14
C ASP A 52 9.90 20.62 11.50
N PRO A 53 10.49 20.12 12.60
CA PRO A 53 10.32 20.71 13.93
C PRO A 53 10.99 22.10 14.08
N ASP A 54 11.93 22.43 13.22
CA ASP A 54 12.62 23.74 13.23
C ASP A 54 11.82 24.81 12.46
N HIS A 55 10.82 24.42 11.66
CA HIS A 55 9.95 25.32 10.90
C HIS A 55 8.80 25.86 11.77
N ILE A 56 9.14 26.78 12.68
CA ILE A 56 8.17 27.31 13.68
C ILE A 56 7.34 28.46 13.09
N LYS A 57 7.99 29.37 12.36
CA LYS A 57 7.32 30.51 11.71
C LYS A 57 7.23 30.27 10.20
N ILE A 58 6.21 30.82 9.57
CA ILE A 58 6.05 30.75 8.11
C ILE A 58 7.28 31.28 7.35
N THR A 59 7.96 32.26 7.94
CA THR A 59 9.17 32.87 7.38
C THR A 59 10.42 32.02 7.50
N ASP A 60 10.40 31.00 8.35
CA ASP A 60 11.58 30.17 8.58
C ASP A 60 11.80 29.25 7.36
N PRO A 61 13.05 28.99 6.96
CA PRO A 61 13.36 27.96 5.96
C PRO A 61 12.95 26.58 6.49
N GLY A 62 12.26 25.81 5.66
CA GLY A 62 11.83 24.46 6.04
C GLY A 62 12.70 23.39 5.39
N LYS A 63 12.82 22.23 6.03
CA LYS A 63 13.48 21.02 5.49
C LYS A 63 12.46 20.09 4.88
N ILE A 64 12.76 19.59 3.69
CA ILE A 64 11.93 18.59 2.98
C ILE A 64 12.38 17.17 3.31
N GLU A 65 13.66 16.96 3.62
CA GLU A 65 14.22 15.67 4.00
C GLU A 65 13.64 15.21 5.34
N GLY A 66 13.06 14.01 5.34
CA GLY A 66 12.38 13.45 6.52
C GLY A 66 11.01 14.08 6.83
N ASN A 67 10.57 15.06 6.02
CA ASN A 67 9.23 15.64 6.13
C ASN A 67 8.21 14.71 5.50
N THR A 68 7.36 14.11 6.34
CA THR A 68 6.38 13.10 5.92
C THR A 68 5.41 13.63 4.87
N VAL A 69 5.02 14.90 4.96
CA VAL A 69 4.07 15.51 4.03
C VAL A 69 4.64 15.55 2.61
N PHE A 70 5.92 15.94 2.45
CA PHE A 70 6.56 15.95 1.13
C PHE A 70 6.82 14.53 0.61
N THR A 71 7.17 13.58 1.48
CA THR A 71 7.28 12.15 1.07
C THR A 71 5.98 11.62 0.47
N TYR A 72 4.84 11.98 1.05
CA TYR A 72 3.54 11.58 0.51
C TYR A 72 3.17 12.35 -0.78
N LEU A 73 3.54 13.62 -0.87
CA LEU A 73 3.38 14.37 -2.13
C LEU A 73 4.24 13.78 -3.26
N ASP A 74 5.48 13.37 -2.97
CA ASP A 74 6.32 12.66 -3.95
C ASP A 74 5.71 11.35 -4.44
N ALA A 75 4.95 10.66 -3.57
CA ALA A 75 4.32 9.40 -3.90
C ALA A 75 3.00 9.56 -4.70
N PHE A 76 2.20 10.57 -4.39
CA PHE A 76 0.80 10.63 -4.85
C PHE A 76 0.44 11.88 -5.66
N CYS A 77 1.29 12.93 -5.65
CA CYS A 77 0.97 14.16 -6.33
C CYS A 77 1.26 14.05 -7.84
N HIS A 78 0.32 14.51 -8.65
CA HIS A 78 0.42 14.62 -10.10
C HIS A 78 0.27 16.09 -10.53
N PRO A 79 0.74 16.48 -11.73
CA PRO A 79 0.64 17.86 -12.22
C PRO A 79 -0.78 18.43 -12.16
N GLU A 80 -1.80 17.64 -12.46
CA GLU A 80 -3.20 18.06 -12.49
C GLU A 80 -3.73 18.50 -11.11
N HIS A 81 -3.10 18.03 -10.04
CA HIS A 81 -3.47 18.44 -8.68
C HIS A 81 -3.09 19.91 -8.41
N PHE A 82 -2.00 20.40 -9.02
CA PHE A 82 -1.61 21.81 -8.89
C PHE A 82 -2.63 22.72 -9.56
N GLU A 83 -3.01 22.43 -10.79
CA GLU A 83 -4.01 23.22 -11.52
C GLU A 83 -5.32 23.32 -10.73
N ARG A 84 -5.71 22.23 -10.07
CA ARG A 84 -6.98 22.11 -9.36
C ARG A 84 -6.99 22.68 -7.94
N TYR A 85 -5.92 22.44 -7.19
CA TYR A 85 -5.91 22.71 -5.75
C TYR A 85 -4.87 23.72 -5.30
N LEU A 86 -3.85 24.01 -6.12
CA LEU A 86 -2.77 24.90 -5.75
C LEU A 86 -2.16 25.63 -6.96
N PRO A 87 -2.97 26.37 -7.73
CA PRO A 87 -2.56 26.98 -9.01
C PRO A 87 -1.47 28.04 -8.88
N ASP A 88 -1.09 28.44 -7.66
CA ASP A 88 0.03 29.34 -7.41
C ASP A 88 1.39 28.70 -7.75
N TYR A 89 1.46 27.39 -8.00
CA TYR A 89 2.69 26.63 -8.27
C TYR A 89 2.52 25.77 -9.52
N ALA A 90 3.55 25.72 -10.35
CA ALA A 90 3.53 24.92 -11.56
C ALA A 90 3.73 23.41 -11.27
N ASN A 91 4.45 23.07 -10.21
CA ASN A 91 4.80 21.69 -9.88
C ASN A 91 5.30 21.53 -8.42
N LEU A 92 5.59 20.29 -8.04
CA LEU A 92 6.04 19.94 -6.69
C LEU A 92 7.43 20.50 -6.36
N ASP A 93 8.32 20.62 -7.35
CA ASP A 93 9.66 21.14 -7.13
C ASP A 93 9.61 22.64 -6.77
N GLU A 94 8.73 23.40 -7.42
CA GLU A 94 8.50 24.81 -7.09
C GLU A 94 7.92 24.96 -5.67
N LEU A 95 6.97 24.11 -5.29
CA LEU A 95 6.41 24.09 -3.94
C LEU A 95 7.49 23.78 -2.88
N LYS A 96 8.34 22.78 -3.14
CA LYS A 96 9.48 22.42 -2.30
C LYS A 96 10.48 23.56 -2.19
N ALA A 97 10.87 24.19 -3.29
CA ALA A 97 11.79 25.31 -3.29
C ALA A 97 11.24 26.49 -2.49
N HIS A 98 9.93 26.76 -2.56
CA HIS A 98 9.31 27.80 -1.74
C HIS A 98 9.35 27.45 -0.25
N TYR A 99 9.03 26.20 0.12
CA TYR A 99 9.10 25.75 1.51
C TYR A 99 10.51 25.87 2.09
N GLN A 100 11.53 25.48 1.32
CA GLN A 100 12.94 25.54 1.73
C GLN A 100 13.47 26.97 1.89
N ARG A 101 12.98 27.94 1.13
CA ARG A 101 13.41 29.34 1.26
C ARG A 101 12.66 30.10 2.36
N GLY A 102 11.59 29.53 2.90
CA GLY A 102 10.68 30.22 3.83
C GLY A 102 9.57 31.01 3.13
N GLY A 103 8.52 31.31 3.85
CA GLY A 103 7.31 31.98 3.34
C GLY A 103 6.12 31.08 3.07
N LEU A 104 6.26 29.77 3.30
CA LEU A 104 5.21 28.76 3.09
C LEU A 104 5.00 27.93 4.36
N GLY A 105 3.84 28.08 5.01
CA GLY A 105 3.53 27.35 6.24
C GLY A 105 3.04 25.92 5.99
N ASP A 106 3.34 25.02 6.93
CA ASP A 106 2.97 23.58 6.94
C ASP A 106 1.48 23.34 6.68
N VAL A 107 0.62 24.18 7.25
CA VAL A 107 -0.83 24.04 7.09
C VAL A 107 -1.28 24.13 5.64
N LYS A 108 -0.65 25.00 4.82
CA LYS A 108 -0.99 25.12 3.39
C LYS A 108 -0.59 23.85 2.65
N VAL A 109 0.61 23.33 2.91
CA VAL A 109 1.13 22.09 2.31
C VAL A 109 0.30 20.87 2.74
N LYS A 110 -0.05 20.76 4.03
CA LYS A 110 -0.93 19.69 4.54
C LYS A 110 -2.33 19.72 3.93
N LYS A 111 -2.92 20.91 3.74
CA LYS A 111 -4.21 21.04 3.05
C LYS A 111 -4.13 20.56 1.60
N PHE A 112 -3.05 20.90 0.92
CA PHE A 112 -2.81 20.42 -0.46
C PHE A 112 -2.69 18.90 -0.50
N LEU A 113 -1.85 18.30 0.35
CA LEU A 113 -1.75 16.85 0.48
C LEU A 113 -3.09 16.19 0.79
N ASN A 114 -3.89 16.79 1.70
CA ASN A 114 -5.22 16.26 1.99
C ASN A 114 -6.09 16.19 0.73
N ASN A 115 -6.10 17.21 -0.11
CA ASN A 115 -6.88 17.21 -1.35
C ASN A 115 -6.40 16.11 -2.32
N VAL A 116 -5.08 15.97 -2.48
CA VAL A 116 -4.47 14.90 -3.29
C VAL A 116 -4.89 13.51 -2.79
N LEU A 117 -4.80 13.27 -1.48
CA LEU A 117 -5.18 11.97 -0.90
C LEU A 117 -6.69 11.72 -0.96
N GLN A 118 -7.52 12.75 -0.77
CA GLN A 118 -8.98 12.60 -0.93
C GLN A 118 -9.35 12.16 -2.34
N GLU A 119 -8.78 12.81 -3.37
CA GLU A 119 -9.02 12.44 -4.77
C GLU A 119 -8.53 11.03 -5.08
N THR A 120 -7.35 10.65 -4.59
CA THR A 120 -6.77 9.32 -4.78
C THR A 120 -7.59 8.22 -4.12
N LEU A 121 -8.12 8.46 -2.91
CA LEU A 121 -8.80 7.44 -2.10
C LEU A 121 -10.32 7.38 -2.32
N GLU A 122 -10.93 8.44 -2.83
CA GLU A 122 -12.38 8.48 -3.05
C GLU A 122 -12.91 7.36 -3.96
N PRO A 123 -12.30 7.04 -5.12
CA PRO A 123 -12.76 5.94 -5.96
C PRO A 123 -12.72 4.60 -5.23
N ILE A 124 -11.69 4.38 -4.39
CA ILE A 124 -11.52 3.16 -3.59
C ILE A 124 -12.65 3.05 -2.55
N ARG A 125 -12.92 4.14 -1.81
CA ARG A 125 -14.02 4.20 -0.84
C ARG A 125 -15.38 3.96 -1.49
N ASN A 126 -15.62 4.60 -2.62
CA ASN A 126 -16.88 4.46 -3.35
C ASN A 126 -17.06 3.02 -3.84
N ARG A 127 -16.04 2.41 -4.41
CA ARG A 127 -16.08 1.00 -4.82
C ARG A 127 -16.35 0.06 -3.65
N ARG A 128 -15.72 0.32 -2.51
CA ARG A 128 -16.00 -0.43 -1.28
C ARG A 128 -17.47 -0.31 -0.86
N LYS A 129 -18.00 0.92 -0.79
CA LYS A 129 -19.41 1.16 -0.42
C LYS A 129 -20.40 0.49 -1.37
N GLU A 130 -20.08 0.39 -2.66
CA GLU A 130 -20.89 -0.38 -3.61
C GLU A 130 -20.86 -1.88 -3.34
N LEU A 131 -19.69 -2.45 -3.09
CA LEU A 131 -19.53 -3.88 -2.79
C LEU A 131 -20.19 -4.25 -1.46
N GLU A 132 -20.19 -3.39 -0.45
CA GLU A 132 -20.82 -3.63 0.85
C GLU A 132 -22.35 -3.78 0.77
N LYS A 133 -22.97 -3.36 -0.35
CA LYS A 133 -24.42 -3.54 -0.56
C LYS A 133 -24.83 -4.99 -0.85
N ASP A 134 -23.87 -5.84 -1.29
CA ASP A 134 -24.12 -7.24 -1.63
C ASP A 134 -23.05 -8.14 -1.00
N ILE A 135 -23.18 -8.38 0.29
CA ILE A 135 -22.27 -9.26 1.04
C ILE A 135 -22.27 -10.70 0.51
N PRO A 136 -23.43 -11.32 0.14
CA PRO A 136 -23.43 -12.64 -0.48
C PRO A 136 -22.54 -12.72 -1.72
N ALA A 137 -22.58 -11.75 -2.62
CA ALA A 137 -21.72 -11.72 -3.82
C ALA A 137 -20.21 -11.65 -3.47
N ILE A 138 -19.86 -10.97 -2.36
CA ILE A 138 -18.46 -10.96 -1.87
C ILE A 138 -18.02 -12.36 -1.44
N TYR A 139 -18.85 -13.10 -0.71
CA TYR A 139 -18.54 -14.47 -0.31
C TYR A 139 -18.44 -15.42 -1.50
N GLU A 140 -19.29 -15.30 -2.51
CA GLU A 140 -19.18 -16.06 -3.75
C GLU A 140 -17.84 -15.78 -4.48
N MET A 141 -17.44 -14.50 -4.56
CA MET A 141 -16.15 -14.11 -5.15
C MET A 141 -14.96 -14.71 -4.37
N LEU A 142 -14.99 -14.66 -3.05
CA LEU A 142 -13.95 -15.24 -2.19
C LEU A 142 -13.87 -16.76 -2.35
N LYS A 143 -15.03 -17.44 -2.38
CA LYS A 143 -15.11 -18.88 -2.59
C LYS A 143 -14.48 -19.28 -3.93
N LYS A 144 -14.89 -18.62 -5.01
CA LYS A 144 -14.35 -18.88 -6.34
C LYS A 144 -12.84 -18.65 -6.42
N GLY A 145 -12.34 -17.55 -5.84
CA GLY A 145 -10.91 -17.26 -5.78
C GLY A 145 -10.14 -18.30 -4.96
N SER A 146 -10.72 -18.79 -3.86
CA SER A 146 -10.12 -19.85 -3.03
C SER A 146 -10.05 -21.18 -3.80
N GLU A 147 -11.08 -21.56 -4.51
CA GLU A 147 -11.10 -22.77 -5.34
C GLU A 147 -10.04 -22.73 -6.47
N GLU A 148 -9.82 -21.57 -7.09
CA GLU A 148 -8.75 -21.39 -8.09
C GLU A 148 -7.35 -21.50 -7.46
N ALA A 149 -7.15 -20.88 -6.30
CA ALA A 149 -5.89 -20.97 -5.57
C ALA A 149 -5.60 -22.40 -5.09
N GLU A 150 -6.62 -23.12 -4.63
CA GLU A 150 -6.51 -24.52 -4.19
C GLU A 150 -6.04 -25.44 -5.31
N LYS A 151 -6.57 -25.28 -6.53
CA LYS A 151 -6.12 -26.08 -7.69
C LYS A 151 -4.63 -25.93 -7.95
N VAL A 152 -4.12 -24.70 -7.94
CA VAL A 152 -2.69 -24.42 -8.15
C VAL A 152 -1.85 -24.95 -7.00
N ALA A 153 -2.29 -24.75 -5.77
CA ALA A 153 -1.59 -25.23 -4.57
C ALA A 153 -1.55 -26.77 -4.51
N ALA A 154 -2.65 -27.45 -4.83
CA ALA A 154 -2.74 -28.89 -4.85
C ALA A 154 -1.78 -29.50 -5.89
N GLN A 155 -1.72 -28.95 -7.10
CA GLN A 155 -0.78 -29.40 -8.12
C GLN A 155 0.68 -29.20 -7.66
N THR A 156 1.02 -28.01 -7.15
CA THR A 156 2.36 -27.74 -6.63
C THR A 156 2.74 -28.71 -5.51
N LEU A 157 1.80 -29.00 -4.58
CA LEU A 157 2.02 -29.92 -3.48
C LEU A 157 2.24 -31.36 -4.00
N ALA A 158 1.47 -31.78 -4.99
CA ALA A 158 1.64 -33.10 -5.61
C ALA A 158 3.03 -33.24 -6.25
N ASP A 159 3.46 -32.25 -7.02
CA ASP A 159 4.79 -32.21 -7.64
C ASP A 159 5.92 -32.26 -6.60
N VAL A 160 5.79 -31.50 -5.51
CA VAL A 160 6.75 -31.52 -4.40
C VAL A 160 6.80 -32.87 -3.72
N LYS A 161 5.64 -33.47 -3.39
CA LYS A 161 5.57 -34.81 -2.79
C LYS A 161 6.21 -35.88 -3.67
N ALA A 162 5.95 -35.84 -4.98
CA ALA A 162 6.56 -36.76 -5.95
C ALA A 162 8.09 -36.58 -5.99
N ALA A 163 8.59 -35.35 -6.07
CA ALA A 163 10.02 -35.04 -6.11
C ALA A 163 10.73 -35.47 -4.81
N MET A 164 10.09 -35.34 -3.67
CA MET A 164 10.59 -35.78 -2.36
C MET A 164 10.40 -37.29 -2.09
N LYS A 165 9.70 -38.01 -2.96
CA LYS A 165 9.34 -39.43 -2.80
C LYS A 165 8.55 -39.70 -1.50
N ILE A 166 7.64 -38.80 -1.13
CA ILE A 166 6.73 -38.93 0.02
C ILE A 166 5.26 -39.09 -0.42
N ASN A 167 5.06 -39.47 -1.67
CA ASN A 167 3.74 -39.76 -2.29
C ASN A 167 3.41 -41.27 -2.29
N TYR A 168 3.87 -42.01 -1.26
CA TYR A 168 3.83 -43.48 -1.24
C TYR A 168 2.43 -44.09 -1.36
N PHE A 169 1.37 -43.36 -1.03
CA PHE A 169 0.00 -43.83 -1.23
C PHE A 169 -0.45 -43.82 -2.70
N ASP A 170 0.19 -42.95 -3.52
CA ASP A 170 -0.11 -42.78 -4.94
C ASP A 170 0.96 -43.40 -5.84
N ASP A 171 2.07 -43.90 -5.26
CA ASP A 171 3.18 -44.55 -5.96
C ASP A 171 2.88 -46.06 -6.13
N LEU A 172 2.18 -46.39 -7.21
CA LEU A 172 1.78 -47.78 -7.49
C LEU A 172 2.96 -48.72 -7.72
N ASP A 173 4.08 -48.24 -8.22
CA ASP A 173 5.28 -49.05 -8.43
C ASP A 173 5.96 -49.37 -7.13
N LEU A 174 6.04 -48.39 -6.20
CA LEU A 174 6.50 -48.65 -4.84
C LEU A 174 5.61 -49.68 -4.15
N ILE A 175 4.28 -49.52 -4.21
CA ILE A 175 3.33 -50.44 -3.58
C ILE A 175 3.50 -51.85 -4.12
N ARG A 176 3.60 -52.04 -5.45
CA ARG A 176 3.85 -53.33 -6.07
C ARG A 176 5.16 -53.97 -5.63
N SER A 177 6.25 -53.19 -5.66
CA SER A 177 7.55 -53.72 -5.23
C SER A 177 7.58 -54.14 -3.75
N GLN A 178 6.84 -53.41 -2.90
CA GLN A 178 6.66 -53.75 -1.49
C GLN A 178 5.81 -55.04 -1.32
N ALA A 179 4.73 -55.18 -2.12
CA ALA A 179 3.89 -56.36 -2.11
C ALA A 179 4.67 -57.63 -2.52
N GLU A 180 5.48 -57.51 -3.62
CA GLU A 180 6.34 -58.62 -4.06
C GLU A 180 7.42 -59.00 -3.01
N ARG A 181 7.99 -58.01 -2.33
CA ARG A 181 9.06 -58.25 -1.34
C ARG A 181 8.58 -58.80 -0.02
N TYR A 182 7.43 -58.34 0.45
CA TYR A 182 6.93 -58.59 1.80
C TYR A 182 5.56 -59.32 1.84
N GLY A 183 4.85 -59.39 0.73
CA GLY A 183 3.61 -60.16 0.64
C GLY A 183 3.94 -61.66 0.64
N LYS A 184 3.58 -62.31 1.76
CA LYS A 184 3.66 -63.79 1.87
C LYS A 184 2.32 -64.41 1.60
#